data_4819b42e8b7f288c76f3168874dfc2bc
#
_entry.id   4819b42e8b7f288c76f3168874dfc2bc
#
_cell.length_a   1.000
_cell.length_b   1.000
_cell.length_c   1.000
_cell.angle_alpha   90.00
_cell.angle_beta   90.00
_cell.angle_gamma   90.00
#
_symmetry.space_group_name_H-M   'P 1'
#
loop_
_entity.id
_entity.type
_entity.pdbx_description
1 polymer ?
#
loop_
_entity_poly.entity_id
_entity_poly.type
_entity_poly.pdbx_seq_one_letter_code
_entity_poly.pdbx_strand_id
1 'polypeptide(L)'
;MSLGSVLTLLQTASELGLISALTVLALYLSYSMLNVCDLSTDGCFTLGATVGAVVTISGHPFLAIPAAMAAGITSGFITAFLQTKMGVNSLLAGIIVNTALYSVNIAVMGNSSILNMNKCDTVFTKMLAVVKNTPFMEQYKLIVAAIAVIAVGVLLALFLRTKLGLAIRATGNNPDMVRSSSINPVFTTIVGLCISNSFTALSGCLLAQSQKSVNIDIGTGMVTIALASLLIGNVFLGRRKIPLQIVGMVLGAFVFRLVYTVALRFDMPAFMLKFVSSVIVIAAISIPYLKTKFPLFKRRLEKRFGRRTA
;
A
#
# COMPACT_ATOMS: atom_id res chain seq x y z
N MET A 1 10.10 -25.18 -17.80
CA MET A 1 9.78 -24.77 -16.41
C MET A 1 9.12 -25.96 -15.72
N SER A 2 9.66 -26.41 -14.59
CA SER A 2 8.99 -27.46 -13.81
C SER A 2 7.73 -26.91 -13.14
N LEU A 3 6.67 -27.70 -13.06
CA LEU A 3 5.40 -27.32 -12.45
C LEU A 3 5.59 -26.80 -11.01
N GLY A 4 6.52 -27.43 -10.26
CA GLY A 4 6.87 -27.00 -8.89
C GLY A 4 7.47 -25.60 -8.83
N SER A 5 8.25 -25.19 -9.81
CA SER A 5 8.85 -23.86 -9.83
C SER A 5 7.82 -22.75 -10.16
N VAL A 6 6.75 -23.06 -10.88
CA VAL A 6 5.63 -22.13 -11.10
C VAL A 6 4.80 -21.97 -9.83
N LEU A 7 4.59 -23.06 -9.10
CA LEU A 7 3.80 -23.06 -7.87
C LEU A 7 4.48 -22.22 -6.77
N THR A 8 5.80 -22.39 -6.56
CA THR A 8 6.57 -21.58 -5.60
C THR A 8 6.59 -20.10 -5.97
N LEU A 9 6.60 -19.78 -7.26
CA LEU A 9 6.55 -18.41 -7.77
C LEU A 9 5.20 -17.75 -7.47
N LEU A 10 4.09 -18.46 -7.74
CA LEU A 10 2.75 -18.00 -7.42
C LEU A 10 2.56 -17.82 -5.92
N GLN A 11 3.09 -18.74 -5.10
CA GLN A 11 3.04 -18.63 -3.65
C GLN A 11 3.78 -17.37 -3.16
N THR A 12 5.02 -17.16 -3.56
CA THR A 12 5.80 -15.96 -3.18
C THR A 12 5.13 -14.67 -3.66
N ALA A 13 4.60 -14.65 -4.89
CA ALA A 13 3.87 -13.49 -5.42
C ALA A 13 2.60 -13.20 -4.62
N SER A 14 1.87 -14.24 -4.18
CA SER A 14 0.67 -14.08 -3.37
C SER A 14 0.96 -13.60 -1.95
N GLU A 15 2.01 -14.13 -1.29
CA GLU A 15 2.44 -13.69 0.04
C GLU A 15 2.81 -12.20 0.04
N LEU A 16 3.72 -11.81 -0.85
CA LEU A 16 4.15 -10.41 -0.97
C LEU A 16 3.03 -9.50 -1.49
N GLY A 17 2.18 -10.02 -2.37
CA GLY A 17 1.01 -9.34 -2.90
C GLY A 17 0.00 -8.98 -1.83
N LEU A 18 -0.32 -9.92 -0.93
CA LEU A 18 -1.23 -9.68 0.18
C LEU A 18 -0.64 -8.68 1.19
N ILE A 19 0.64 -8.80 1.56
CA ILE A 19 1.26 -7.83 2.47
C ILE A 19 1.25 -6.42 1.85
N SER A 20 1.61 -6.27 0.57
CA SER A 20 1.57 -4.96 -0.09
C SER A 20 0.14 -4.46 -0.33
N ALA A 21 -0.87 -5.33 -0.38
CA ALA A 21 -2.27 -4.92 -0.48
C ALA A 21 -2.72 -4.03 0.69
N LEU A 22 -2.14 -4.18 1.88
CA LEU A 22 -2.42 -3.31 3.03
C LEU A 22 -2.01 -1.85 2.73
N THR A 23 -0.84 -1.64 2.12
CA THR A 23 -0.41 -0.30 1.67
C THR A 23 -1.31 0.22 0.54
N VAL A 24 -1.77 -0.66 -0.35
CA VAL A 24 -2.72 -0.27 -1.41
C VAL A 24 -4.06 0.17 -0.82
N LEU A 25 -4.55 -0.51 0.21
CA LEU A 25 -5.77 -0.12 0.95
C LEU A 25 -5.58 1.20 1.71
N ALA A 26 -4.38 1.44 2.25
CA ALA A 26 -4.00 2.71 2.85
C ALA A 26 -4.09 3.85 1.83
N LEU A 27 -3.45 3.70 0.66
CA LEU A 27 -3.52 4.70 -0.41
C LEU A 27 -4.91 4.79 -1.04
N TYR A 28 -5.70 3.73 -1.06
CA TYR A 28 -7.09 3.82 -1.47
C TYR A 28 -7.87 4.80 -0.58
N LEU A 29 -7.62 4.80 0.74
CA LEU A 29 -8.26 5.76 1.65
C LEU A 29 -7.74 7.19 1.43
N SER A 30 -6.41 7.41 1.37
CA SER A 30 -5.83 8.75 1.22
C SER A 30 -6.01 9.31 -0.19
N TYR A 31 -5.69 8.55 -1.22
CA TYR A 31 -5.69 9.01 -2.60
C TYR A 31 -7.07 8.96 -3.26
N SER A 32 -7.80 7.80 -3.16
CA SER A 32 -9.09 7.65 -3.85
C SER A 32 -10.26 8.24 -3.09
N MET A 33 -10.25 8.20 -1.73
CA MET A 33 -11.38 8.65 -0.93
C MET A 33 -11.21 10.09 -0.45
N LEU A 34 -10.01 10.46 0.01
CA LEU A 34 -9.72 11.80 0.54
C LEU A 34 -9.14 12.75 -0.53
N ASN A 35 -8.73 12.21 -1.69
CA ASN A 35 -8.07 12.96 -2.78
C ASN A 35 -6.79 13.69 -2.33
N VAL A 36 -6.05 13.09 -1.40
CA VAL A 36 -4.77 13.59 -0.89
C VAL A 36 -3.67 12.64 -1.31
N CYS A 37 -2.66 13.18 -2.03
CA CYS A 37 -1.47 12.42 -2.38
C CYS A 37 -0.47 12.49 -1.22
N ASP A 38 -0.34 11.39 -0.47
CA ASP A 38 0.56 11.29 0.66
C ASP A 38 1.87 10.59 0.25
N LEU A 39 2.95 11.37 0.15
CA LEU A 39 4.29 10.88 -0.13
C LEU A 39 5.06 10.48 1.14
N SER A 40 4.48 10.66 2.33
CA SER A 40 5.09 10.17 3.58
C SER A 40 5.00 8.64 3.73
N THR A 41 4.24 7.99 2.86
CA THR A 41 3.97 6.54 2.87
C THR A 41 5.26 5.70 2.87
N ASP A 42 6.30 6.06 2.10
CA ASP A 42 7.57 5.34 2.04
C ASP A 42 8.28 5.34 3.41
N GLY A 43 8.40 6.52 4.03
CA GLY A 43 8.98 6.66 5.37
C GLY A 43 8.14 6.02 6.46
N CYS A 44 6.82 6.13 6.36
CA CYS A 44 5.87 5.53 7.29
C CYS A 44 5.89 3.98 7.21
N PHE A 45 6.03 3.42 6.01
CA PHE A 45 6.21 1.99 5.81
C PHE A 45 7.48 1.49 6.53
N THR A 46 8.61 2.20 6.32
CA THR A 46 9.87 1.91 7.00
C THR A 46 9.73 2.08 8.51
N LEU A 47 9.02 3.12 8.99
CA LEU A 47 8.76 3.33 10.43
C LEU A 47 7.99 2.14 11.04
N GLY A 48 6.96 1.66 10.36
CA GLY A 48 6.22 0.48 10.79
C GLY A 48 7.09 -0.78 10.82
N ALA A 49 7.98 -0.94 9.83
CA ALA A 49 8.93 -2.05 9.77
C ALA A 49 9.94 -1.98 10.92
N THR A 50 10.52 -0.80 11.21
CA THR A 50 11.54 -0.60 12.24
C THR A 50 10.98 -0.75 13.65
N VAL A 51 9.87 -0.07 13.96
CA VAL A 51 9.18 -0.19 15.26
C VAL A 51 8.72 -1.64 15.48
N GLY A 52 8.13 -2.25 14.45
CA GLY A 52 7.73 -3.65 14.50
C GLY A 52 8.91 -4.60 14.77
N ALA A 53 10.07 -4.35 14.15
CA ALA A 53 11.28 -5.13 14.36
C ALA A 53 11.81 -4.99 15.78
N VAL A 54 11.93 -3.77 16.29
CA VAL A 54 12.44 -3.50 17.64
C VAL A 54 11.57 -4.18 18.71
N VAL A 55 10.25 -4.05 18.61
CA VAL A 55 9.30 -4.69 19.54
C VAL A 55 9.35 -6.23 19.41
N THR A 56 9.55 -6.75 18.20
CA THR A 56 9.71 -8.20 17.99
C THR A 56 11.01 -8.71 18.62
N ILE A 57 12.12 -7.97 18.49
CA ILE A 57 13.41 -8.29 19.13
C ILE A 57 13.29 -8.28 20.66
N SER A 58 12.45 -7.40 21.21
CA SER A 58 12.12 -7.36 22.65
C SER A 58 11.27 -8.56 23.13
N GLY A 59 10.96 -9.53 22.26
CA GLY A 59 10.25 -10.76 22.62
C GLY A 59 8.73 -10.70 22.51
N HIS A 60 8.15 -9.61 22.00
CA HIS A 60 6.71 -9.39 21.95
C HIS A 60 6.19 -9.23 20.50
N PRO A 61 6.22 -10.28 19.66
CA PRO A 61 5.89 -10.18 18.24
C PRO A 61 4.44 -9.74 17.95
N PHE A 62 3.47 -10.10 18.81
CA PHE A 62 2.08 -9.67 18.65
C PHE A 62 1.86 -8.19 19.02
N LEU A 63 2.59 -7.68 20.03
CA LEU A 63 2.55 -6.26 20.38
C LEU A 63 3.23 -5.37 19.33
N ALA A 64 4.07 -5.94 18.49
CA ALA A 64 4.67 -5.23 17.36
C ALA A 64 3.63 -4.67 16.39
N ILE A 65 2.49 -5.38 16.20
CA ILE A 65 1.42 -4.95 15.31
C ILE A 65 0.77 -3.63 15.78
N PRO A 66 0.17 -3.55 16.98
CA PRO A 66 -0.42 -2.29 17.44
C PRO A 66 0.62 -1.18 17.67
N ALA A 67 1.85 -1.52 18.04
CA ALA A 67 2.92 -0.53 18.17
C ALA A 67 3.29 0.12 16.83
N ALA A 68 3.42 -0.68 15.76
CA ALA A 68 3.66 -0.17 14.41
C ALA A 68 2.48 0.68 13.92
N MET A 69 1.24 0.24 14.17
CA MET A 69 0.05 1.02 13.81
C MET A 69 0.00 2.37 14.53
N ALA A 70 0.34 2.40 15.83
CA ALA A 70 0.42 3.65 16.60
C ALA A 70 1.51 4.59 16.05
N ALA A 71 2.68 4.05 15.70
CA ALA A 71 3.74 4.84 15.04
C ALA A 71 3.26 5.40 13.68
N GLY A 72 2.51 4.61 12.90
CA GLY A 72 1.89 5.09 11.66
C GLY A 72 0.87 6.22 11.89
N ILE A 73 0.05 6.12 12.95
CA ILE A 73 -0.89 7.19 13.33
C ILE A 73 -0.15 8.50 13.63
N THR A 74 0.97 8.45 14.36
CA THR A 74 1.76 9.66 14.67
C THR A 74 2.34 10.28 13.40
N SER A 75 2.87 9.48 12.46
CA SER A 75 3.33 9.96 11.16
C SER A 75 2.20 10.61 10.35
N GLY A 76 1.05 9.95 10.26
CA GLY A 76 -0.12 10.47 9.56
C GLY A 76 -0.67 11.75 10.20
N PHE A 77 -0.65 11.85 11.52
CA PHE A 77 -1.04 13.07 12.24
C PHE A 77 -0.12 14.26 11.90
N ILE A 78 1.22 14.05 11.89
CA ILE A 78 2.18 15.10 11.56
C ILE A 78 1.97 15.56 10.12
N THR A 79 1.84 14.65 9.17
CA THR A 79 1.58 14.97 7.76
C THR A 79 0.28 15.76 7.60
N ALA A 80 -0.79 15.30 8.23
CA ALA A 80 -2.09 15.95 8.18
C ALA A 80 -2.07 17.34 8.85
N PHE A 81 -1.35 17.49 9.96
CA PHE A 81 -1.20 18.78 10.67
C PHE A 81 -0.49 19.80 9.79
N LEU A 82 0.60 19.44 9.12
CA LEU A 82 1.30 20.30 8.18
C LEU A 82 0.37 20.78 7.04
N GLN A 83 -0.42 19.86 6.48
CA GLN A 83 -1.35 20.18 5.39
C GLN A 83 -2.50 21.07 5.84
N THR A 84 -3.13 20.74 6.96
CA THR A 84 -4.41 21.35 7.34
C THR A 84 -4.30 22.59 8.22
N LYS A 85 -3.28 22.64 9.10
CA LYS A 85 -3.07 23.74 10.03
C LYS A 85 -2.03 24.72 9.55
N MET A 86 -0.96 24.24 8.91
CA MET A 86 0.10 25.11 8.38
C MET A 86 -0.13 25.48 6.90
N GLY A 87 -1.15 24.90 6.25
CA GLY A 87 -1.48 25.22 4.86
C GLY A 87 -0.45 24.75 3.83
N VAL A 88 0.43 23.81 4.21
CA VAL A 88 1.44 23.25 3.32
C VAL A 88 0.78 22.35 2.28
N ASN A 89 1.22 22.45 1.02
CA ASN A 89 0.75 21.56 -0.04
C ASN A 89 0.96 20.08 0.34
N SER A 90 0.01 19.20 -0.01
CA SER A 90 0.04 17.79 0.39
C SER A 90 1.30 17.04 -0.06
N LEU A 91 1.76 17.30 -1.29
CA LEU A 91 2.98 16.72 -1.81
C LEU A 91 4.20 17.14 -1.00
N LEU A 92 4.31 18.46 -0.72
CA LEU A 92 5.43 19.01 0.03
C LEU A 92 5.43 18.52 1.48
N ALA A 93 4.29 18.50 2.15
CA ALA A 93 4.15 17.96 3.50
C ALA A 93 4.59 16.48 3.57
N GLY A 94 4.18 15.67 2.60
CA GLY A 94 4.60 14.27 2.49
C GLY A 94 6.11 14.10 2.32
N ILE A 95 6.75 14.90 1.47
CA ILE A 95 8.21 14.87 1.26
C ILE A 95 8.95 15.28 2.54
N ILE A 96 8.53 16.35 3.23
CA ILE A 96 9.14 16.82 4.49
C ILE A 96 9.08 15.70 5.54
N VAL A 97 7.89 15.11 5.74
CA VAL A 97 7.70 14.05 6.73
C VAL A 97 8.51 12.80 6.35
N ASN A 98 8.52 12.41 5.07
CA ASN A 98 9.32 11.27 4.61
C ASN A 98 10.82 11.46 4.92
N THR A 99 11.35 12.65 4.66
CA THR A 99 12.75 12.98 4.95
C THR A 99 13.05 12.98 6.45
N ALA A 100 12.15 13.53 7.28
CA ALA A 100 12.27 13.49 8.73
C ALA A 100 12.21 12.05 9.28
N LEU A 101 11.31 11.23 8.76
CA LEU A 101 11.15 9.83 9.15
C LEU A 101 12.40 8.99 8.84
N TYR A 102 13.19 9.33 7.82
CA TYR A 102 14.45 8.64 7.56
C TYR A 102 15.38 8.69 8.78
N SER A 103 15.57 9.87 9.36
CA SER A 103 16.40 10.05 10.57
C SER A 103 15.79 9.36 11.81
N VAL A 104 14.46 9.45 11.96
CA VAL A 104 13.74 8.78 13.04
C VAL A 104 13.90 7.25 12.93
N ASN A 105 13.77 6.72 11.73
CA ASN A 105 13.92 5.28 11.49
C ASN A 105 15.33 4.79 11.85
N ILE A 106 16.40 5.51 11.48
CA ILE A 106 17.77 5.18 11.87
C ILE A 106 17.91 5.22 13.40
N ALA A 107 17.38 6.23 14.07
CA ALA A 107 17.42 6.34 15.52
C ALA A 107 16.70 5.16 16.20
N VAL A 108 15.51 4.78 15.72
CA VAL A 108 14.77 3.61 16.22
C VAL A 108 15.55 2.31 15.99
N MET A 109 16.31 2.21 14.89
CA MET A 109 17.16 1.06 14.59
C MET A 109 18.46 1.03 15.40
N GLY A 110 18.67 1.95 16.34
CA GLY A 110 19.89 2.03 17.13
C GLY A 110 21.11 2.45 16.33
N ASN A 111 20.96 3.40 15.42
CA ASN A 111 21.99 3.91 14.49
C ASN A 111 22.56 2.86 13.53
N SER A 112 21.80 1.80 13.28
CA SER A 112 22.12 0.77 12.27
C SER A 112 21.22 0.93 11.05
N SER A 113 21.74 0.67 9.85
CA SER A 113 20.94 0.65 8.62
C SER A 113 20.24 -0.68 8.35
N ILE A 114 20.58 -1.73 9.11
CA ILE A 114 20.00 -3.06 8.98
C ILE A 114 19.76 -3.66 10.37
N LEU A 115 18.52 -4.14 10.62
CA LEU A 115 18.18 -4.94 11.79
C LEU A 115 17.87 -6.38 11.37
N ASN A 116 18.44 -7.35 12.10
CA ASN A 116 18.24 -8.76 11.83
C ASN A 116 17.47 -9.43 12.98
N MET A 117 16.37 -10.11 12.63
CA MET A 117 15.46 -10.79 13.57
C MET A 117 15.55 -12.34 13.45
N ASN A 118 16.61 -12.90 12.85
CA ASN A 118 16.71 -14.34 12.61
C ASN A 118 16.62 -15.19 13.87
N LYS A 119 17.06 -14.64 15.02
CA LYS A 119 17.05 -15.31 16.32
C LYS A 119 15.76 -15.10 17.13
N CYS A 120 14.85 -14.26 16.64
CA CYS A 120 13.63 -13.88 17.36
C CYS A 120 12.41 -14.59 16.79
N ASP A 121 11.45 -14.88 17.68
CA ASP A 121 10.14 -15.36 17.26
C ASP A 121 9.33 -14.22 16.63
N THR A 122 8.86 -14.45 15.42
CA THR A 122 7.95 -13.54 14.73
C THR A 122 6.52 -14.07 14.80
N VAL A 123 5.52 -13.25 14.45
CA VAL A 123 4.14 -13.72 14.32
C VAL A 123 4.05 -14.90 13.36
N PHE A 124 4.85 -14.87 12.30
CA PHE A 124 4.91 -15.95 11.30
C PHE A 124 5.49 -17.25 11.88
N THR A 125 6.56 -17.18 12.70
CA THR A 125 7.13 -18.38 13.35
C THR A 125 6.21 -18.97 14.40
N LYS A 126 5.50 -18.14 15.17
CA LYS A 126 4.49 -18.62 16.11
C LYS A 126 3.31 -19.26 15.42
N MET A 127 2.86 -18.70 14.28
CA MET A 127 1.81 -19.31 13.49
C MET A 127 2.26 -20.62 12.86
N LEU A 128 3.52 -20.72 12.41
CA LEU A 128 4.11 -21.98 11.93
C LEU A 128 4.04 -23.09 13.01
N ALA A 129 4.30 -22.74 14.29
CA ALA A 129 4.21 -23.70 15.39
C ALA A 129 2.77 -24.24 15.58
N VAL A 130 1.76 -23.43 15.35
CA VAL A 130 0.33 -23.80 15.42
C VAL A 130 -0.08 -24.68 14.23
N VAL A 131 0.42 -24.36 13.02
CA VAL A 131 0.03 -25.04 11.77
C VAL A 131 0.90 -26.27 11.46
N LYS A 132 1.94 -26.55 12.29
CA LYS A 132 2.94 -27.61 12.04
C LYS A 132 2.36 -28.99 11.79
N ASN A 133 1.18 -29.30 12.33
CA ASN A 133 0.51 -30.60 12.20
C ASN A 133 -0.59 -30.62 11.11
N THR A 134 -0.71 -29.57 10.28
CA THR A 134 -1.72 -29.46 9.23
C THR A 134 -1.08 -29.50 7.84
N PRO A 135 -1.79 -29.96 6.79
CA PRO A 135 -1.27 -30.01 5.40
C PRO A 135 -0.93 -28.62 4.83
N PHE A 136 -1.30 -27.53 5.52
CA PHE A 136 -1.06 -26.13 5.12
C PHE A 136 0.26 -25.54 5.67
N MET A 137 1.18 -26.39 6.16
CA MET A 137 2.46 -25.96 6.74
C MET A 137 3.30 -25.08 5.79
N GLU A 138 3.27 -25.34 4.48
CA GLU A 138 4.01 -24.53 3.50
C GLU A 138 3.39 -23.15 3.24
N GLN A 139 2.11 -22.97 3.56
CA GLN A 139 1.33 -21.76 3.24
C GLN A 139 1.08 -20.87 4.46
N TYR A 140 1.78 -21.09 5.60
CA TYR A 140 1.55 -20.33 6.84
C TYR A 140 1.71 -18.81 6.67
N LYS A 141 2.65 -18.35 5.84
CA LYS A 141 2.85 -16.92 5.55
C LYS A 141 1.66 -16.32 4.81
N LEU A 142 1.15 -17.06 3.84
CA LEU A 142 -0.02 -16.66 3.07
C LEU A 142 -1.26 -16.56 3.96
N ILE A 143 -1.46 -17.50 4.89
CA ILE A 143 -2.58 -17.48 5.83
C ILE A 143 -2.54 -16.24 6.72
N VAL A 144 -1.37 -15.93 7.32
CA VAL A 144 -1.21 -14.74 8.16
C VAL A 144 -1.48 -13.45 7.37
N ALA A 145 -0.91 -13.34 6.16
CA ALA A 145 -1.12 -12.19 5.30
C ALA A 145 -2.59 -12.06 4.87
N ALA A 146 -3.25 -13.16 4.54
CA ALA A 146 -4.67 -13.18 4.17
C ALA A 146 -5.57 -12.74 5.33
N ILE A 147 -5.33 -13.24 6.55
CA ILE A 147 -6.07 -12.83 7.75
C ILE A 147 -5.91 -11.32 7.96
N ALA A 148 -4.68 -10.78 7.86
CA ALA A 148 -4.43 -9.36 8.03
C ALA A 148 -5.16 -8.51 6.98
N VAL A 149 -5.11 -8.90 5.70
CA VAL A 149 -5.79 -8.19 4.59
C VAL A 149 -7.31 -8.25 4.75
N ILE A 150 -7.86 -9.40 5.10
CA ILE A 150 -9.31 -9.55 5.33
C ILE A 150 -9.74 -8.68 6.52
N ALA A 151 -9.01 -8.73 7.62
CA ALA A 151 -9.32 -7.93 8.81
C ALA A 151 -9.30 -6.42 8.50
N VAL A 152 -8.24 -5.93 7.86
CA VAL A 152 -8.12 -4.52 7.47
C VAL A 152 -9.14 -4.15 6.40
N GLY A 153 -9.38 -5.01 5.41
CA GLY A 153 -10.37 -4.77 4.35
C GLY A 153 -11.80 -4.67 4.90
N VAL A 154 -12.17 -5.55 5.83
CA VAL A 154 -13.49 -5.49 6.51
C VAL A 154 -13.58 -4.25 7.39
N LEU A 155 -12.55 -3.96 8.20
CA LEU A 155 -12.47 -2.74 9.01
C LEU A 155 -12.64 -1.48 8.15
N LEU A 156 -11.92 -1.38 7.04
CA LEU A 156 -12.01 -0.27 6.11
C LEU A 156 -13.40 -0.18 5.46
N ALA A 157 -13.98 -1.31 5.05
CA ALA A 157 -15.32 -1.35 4.45
C ALA A 157 -16.41 -0.87 5.44
N LEU A 158 -16.31 -1.29 6.70
CA LEU A 158 -17.21 -0.85 7.77
C LEU A 158 -16.98 0.62 8.10
N PHE A 159 -15.74 1.04 8.26
CA PHE A 159 -15.37 2.43 8.53
C PHE A 159 -15.91 3.39 7.47
N LEU A 160 -15.75 3.08 6.19
CA LEU A 160 -16.23 3.91 5.08
C LEU A 160 -17.78 4.01 5.00
N ARG A 161 -18.51 3.16 5.72
CA ARG A 161 -19.96 3.23 5.88
C ARG A 161 -20.39 4.06 7.08
N THR A 162 -19.49 4.38 8.00
CA THR A 162 -19.78 5.25 9.15
C THR A 162 -19.99 6.70 8.74
N LYS A 163 -20.53 7.52 9.64
CA LYS A 163 -20.68 8.98 9.43
C LYS A 163 -19.33 9.65 9.12
N LEU A 164 -18.26 9.24 9.82
CA LEU A 164 -16.89 9.75 9.57
C LEU A 164 -16.36 9.33 8.20
N GLY A 165 -16.55 8.07 7.80
CA GLY A 165 -16.14 7.59 6.48
C GLY A 165 -16.89 8.31 5.33
N LEU A 166 -18.18 8.59 5.52
CA LEU A 166 -18.95 9.39 4.57
C LEU A 166 -18.45 10.83 4.52
N ALA A 167 -18.12 11.44 5.67
CA ALA A 167 -17.56 12.78 5.76
C ALA A 167 -16.18 12.88 5.06
N ILE A 168 -15.30 11.87 5.23
CA ILE A 168 -14.00 11.79 4.56
C ILE A 168 -14.19 11.78 3.03
N ARG A 169 -15.10 10.95 2.52
CA ARG A 169 -15.39 10.86 1.09
C ARG A 169 -16.00 12.16 0.55
N ALA A 170 -16.86 12.81 1.30
CA ALA A 170 -17.41 14.11 0.94
C ALA A 170 -16.33 15.17 0.88
N THR A 171 -15.40 15.18 1.87
CA THR A 171 -14.24 16.10 1.93
C THR A 171 -13.32 15.94 0.72
N GLY A 172 -13.06 14.68 0.30
CA GLY A 172 -12.23 14.42 -0.88
C GLY A 172 -12.87 14.86 -2.19
N ASN A 173 -14.22 14.86 -2.26
CA ASN A 173 -14.93 15.34 -3.45
C ASN A 173 -15.02 16.87 -3.52
N ASN A 174 -15.39 17.53 -2.41
CA ASN A 174 -15.51 18.98 -2.34
C ASN A 174 -15.43 19.47 -0.87
N PRO A 175 -14.27 19.98 -0.43
CA PRO A 175 -14.09 20.44 0.96
C PRO A 175 -14.94 21.67 1.30
N ASP A 176 -15.26 22.53 0.33
CA ASP A 176 -16.05 23.75 0.58
C ASP A 176 -17.53 23.39 0.81
N MET A 177 -18.06 22.42 0.08
CA MET A 177 -19.40 21.89 0.31
C MET A 177 -19.51 21.25 1.70
N VAL A 178 -18.46 20.58 2.17
CA VAL A 178 -18.44 19.94 3.49
C VAL A 178 -18.44 20.99 4.60
N ARG A 179 -17.72 22.10 4.44
CA ARG A 179 -17.75 23.23 5.37
C ARG A 179 -19.14 23.83 5.50
N SER A 180 -19.85 24.02 4.39
CA SER A 180 -21.22 24.55 4.40
C SER A 180 -22.23 23.61 5.07
N SER A 181 -21.90 22.32 5.15
CA SER A 181 -22.67 21.26 5.82
C SER A 181 -22.28 21.06 7.30
N SER A 182 -21.60 22.04 7.92
CA SER A 182 -21.15 22.01 9.33
C SER A 182 -20.19 20.88 9.68
N ILE A 183 -19.54 20.25 8.69
CA ILE A 183 -18.53 19.24 8.90
C ILE A 183 -17.14 19.90 8.78
N ASN A 184 -16.23 19.61 9.71
CA ASN A 184 -14.89 20.16 9.69
C ASN A 184 -13.97 19.35 8.78
N PRO A 185 -13.56 19.87 7.58
CA PRO A 185 -12.70 19.16 6.64
C PRO A 185 -11.27 18.94 7.18
N VAL A 186 -10.81 19.79 8.10
CA VAL A 186 -9.51 19.60 8.78
C VAL A 186 -9.52 18.31 9.60
N PHE A 187 -10.57 18.09 10.40
CA PHE A 187 -10.71 16.91 11.22
C PHE A 187 -10.81 15.63 10.37
N THR A 188 -11.62 15.67 9.31
CA THR A 188 -11.78 14.49 8.42
C THR A 188 -10.49 14.14 7.70
N THR A 189 -9.69 15.13 7.28
CA THR A 189 -8.38 14.92 6.66
C THR A 189 -7.39 14.31 7.65
N ILE A 190 -7.32 14.84 8.89
CA ILE A 190 -6.44 14.29 9.94
C ILE A 190 -6.78 12.83 10.21
N VAL A 191 -8.04 12.51 10.45
CA VAL A 191 -8.48 11.13 10.73
C VAL A 191 -8.19 10.21 9.54
N GLY A 192 -8.46 10.65 8.31
CA GLY A 192 -8.22 9.87 7.11
C GLY A 192 -6.74 9.53 6.92
N LEU A 193 -5.83 10.49 7.09
CA LEU A 193 -4.39 10.27 6.97
C LEU A 193 -3.82 9.44 8.13
N CYS A 194 -4.31 9.61 9.36
CA CYS A 194 -3.92 8.77 10.49
C CYS A 194 -4.26 7.29 10.25
N ILE A 195 -5.45 6.98 9.77
CA ILE A 195 -5.87 5.61 9.47
C ILE A 195 -5.09 5.05 8.28
N SER A 196 -4.91 5.84 7.22
CA SER A 196 -4.11 5.45 6.06
C SER A 196 -2.69 5.06 6.46
N ASN A 197 -1.99 5.93 7.17
CA ASN A 197 -0.62 5.68 7.60
C ASN A 197 -0.51 4.54 8.63
N SER A 198 -1.55 4.31 9.45
CA SER A 198 -1.62 3.14 10.33
C SER A 198 -1.58 1.82 9.53
N PHE A 199 -2.34 1.72 8.42
CA PHE A 199 -2.33 0.53 7.56
C PHE A 199 -1.01 0.38 6.79
N THR A 200 -0.41 1.50 6.39
CA THR A 200 0.93 1.50 5.78
C THR A 200 1.98 0.95 6.73
N ALA A 201 2.01 1.42 7.97
CA ALA A 201 2.94 0.95 8.99
C ALA A 201 2.71 -0.52 9.36
N LEU A 202 1.44 -0.97 9.39
CA LEU A 202 1.10 -2.38 9.56
C LEU A 202 1.69 -3.25 8.44
N SER A 203 1.58 -2.79 7.19
CA SER A 203 2.17 -3.48 6.04
C SER A 203 3.69 -3.62 6.17
N GLY A 204 4.37 -2.52 6.57
CA GLY A 204 5.82 -2.52 6.83
C GLY A 204 6.22 -3.50 7.93
N CYS A 205 5.49 -3.50 9.06
CA CYS A 205 5.71 -4.43 10.17
C CYS A 205 5.58 -5.90 9.74
N LEU A 206 4.54 -6.24 9.00
CA LEU A 206 4.32 -7.61 8.53
C LEU A 206 5.40 -8.02 7.51
N LEU A 207 5.80 -7.13 6.61
CA LEU A 207 6.89 -7.42 5.66
C LEU A 207 8.19 -7.70 6.40
N ALA A 208 8.56 -6.85 7.37
CA ALA A 208 9.74 -7.00 8.19
C ALA A 208 9.78 -8.35 8.94
N GLN A 209 8.68 -8.72 9.58
CA GLN A 209 8.56 -9.99 10.29
C GLN A 209 8.57 -11.21 9.34
N SER A 210 8.01 -11.07 8.13
CA SER A 210 8.04 -12.13 7.11
C SER A 210 9.44 -12.39 6.58
N GLN A 211 10.24 -11.32 6.37
CA GLN A 211 11.61 -11.38 5.88
C GLN A 211 12.65 -11.62 7.00
N LYS A 212 12.24 -11.47 8.27
CA LYS A 212 13.13 -11.50 9.45
C LYS A 212 14.29 -10.53 9.39
N SER A 213 14.16 -9.47 8.62
CA SER A 213 15.16 -8.41 8.46
C SER A 213 14.50 -7.10 8.06
N VAL A 214 15.07 -6.00 8.50
CA VAL A 214 14.68 -4.64 8.09
C VAL A 214 15.92 -3.92 7.59
N ASN A 215 15.79 -3.31 6.43
CA ASN A 215 16.74 -2.34 5.90
C ASN A 215 16.07 -0.97 5.90
N ILE A 216 16.84 0.10 6.11
CA ILE A 216 16.34 1.48 6.08
C ILE A 216 15.63 1.85 4.76
N ASP A 217 16.03 1.23 3.65
CA ASP A 217 15.45 1.46 2.33
C ASP A 217 14.27 0.56 1.97
N ILE A 218 13.76 -0.23 2.94
CA ILE A 218 12.68 -1.21 2.71
C ILE A 218 11.38 -0.57 2.19
N GLY A 219 11.11 0.69 2.55
CA GLY A 219 9.95 1.47 2.12
C GLY A 219 10.14 2.22 0.80
N THR A 220 11.39 2.29 0.29
CA THR A 220 11.68 3.11 -0.89
C THR A 220 10.95 2.62 -2.13
N GLY A 221 10.06 3.45 -2.68
CA GLY A 221 9.25 3.14 -3.86
C GLY A 221 7.94 2.40 -3.57
N MET A 222 7.58 2.21 -2.30
CA MET A 222 6.30 1.57 -1.94
C MET A 222 5.09 2.40 -2.38
N VAL A 223 5.18 3.73 -2.36
CA VAL A 223 4.15 4.62 -2.94
C VAL A 223 3.91 4.28 -4.41
N THR A 224 4.98 4.14 -5.19
CA THR A 224 4.88 3.85 -6.63
C THR A 224 4.22 2.49 -6.89
N ILE A 225 4.62 1.47 -6.14
CA ILE A 225 4.05 0.11 -6.21
C ILE A 225 2.56 0.14 -5.83
N ALA A 226 2.22 0.84 -4.77
CA ALA A 226 0.86 0.89 -4.26
C ALA A 226 -0.06 1.72 -5.17
N LEU A 227 0.41 2.84 -5.73
CA LEU A 227 -0.35 3.62 -6.72
C LEU A 227 -0.59 2.81 -8.00
N ALA A 228 0.43 2.10 -8.51
CA ALA A 228 0.27 1.23 -9.67
C ALA A 228 -0.78 0.13 -9.42
N SER A 229 -0.67 -0.54 -8.28
CA SER A 229 -1.62 -1.57 -7.86
C SER A 229 -3.04 -1.02 -7.73
N LEU A 230 -3.18 0.18 -7.16
CA LEU A 230 -4.46 0.89 -7.03
C LEU A 230 -5.06 1.21 -8.39
N LEU A 231 -4.26 1.70 -9.35
CA LEU A 231 -4.73 1.98 -10.70
C LEU A 231 -5.17 0.71 -11.43
N ILE A 232 -4.42 -0.38 -11.30
CA ILE A 232 -4.80 -1.70 -11.82
C ILE A 232 -6.13 -2.15 -11.19
N GLY A 233 -6.25 -2.06 -9.87
CA GLY A 233 -7.48 -2.40 -9.13
C GLY A 233 -8.69 -1.58 -9.58
N ASN A 234 -8.52 -0.28 -9.82
CA ASN A 234 -9.56 0.60 -10.35
C ASN A 234 -10.03 0.20 -11.76
N VAL A 235 -9.14 -0.32 -12.60
CA VAL A 235 -9.53 -0.81 -13.94
C VAL A 235 -10.48 -2.00 -13.83
N PHE A 236 -10.27 -2.88 -12.85
CA PHE A 236 -11.11 -4.07 -12.67
C PHE A 236 -12.45 -3.77 -12.00
N LEU A 237 -12.45 -3.03 -10.89
CA LEU A 237 -13.63 -2.89 -10.02
C LEU A 237 -13.89 -1.45 -9.54
N GLY A 238 -13.23 -0.43 -10.10
CA GLY A 238 -13.27 0.96 -9.61
C GLY A 238 -14.65 1.65 -9.67
N ARG A 239 -15.59 1.15 -10.50
CA ARG A 239 -16.95 1.71 -10.63
C ARG A 239 -18.01 0.94 -9.82
N ARG A 240 -17.60 0.02 -8.95
CA ARG A 240 -18.50 -0.83 -8.17
C ARG A 240 -18.72 -0.28 -6.76
N LYS A 241 -19.53 -1.01 -5.95
CA LYS A 241 -19.75 -0.70 -4.51
C LYS A 241 -18.42 -0.80 -3.75
N ILE A 242 -18.27 -0.04 -2.64
CA ILE A 242 -17.05 0.05 -1.82
C ILE A 242 -16.43 -1.32 -1.50
N PRO A 243 -17.16 -2.34 -1.02
CA PRO A 243 -16.55 -3.64 -0.74
C PRO A 243 -15.91 -4.28 -1.97
N LEU A 244 -16.53 -4.13 -3.14
CA LEU A 244 -15.96 -4.64 -4.41
C LEU A 244 -14.74 -3.84 -4.86
N GLN A 245 -14.70 -2.52 -4.58
CA GLN A 245 -13.50 -1.72 -4.84
C GLN A 245 -12.34 -2.20 -3.98
N ILE A 246 -12.56 -2.47 -2.68
CA ILE A 246 -11.54 -3.01 -1.77
C ILE A 246 -10.99 -4.35 -2.30
N VAL A 247 -11.86 -5.26 -2.73
CA VAL A 247 -11.42 -6.50 -3.38
C VAL A 247 -10.63 -6.21 -4.66
N GLY A 248 -11.07 -5.23 -5.46
CA GLY A 248 -10.33 -4.78 -6.64
C GLY A 248 -8.92 -4.29 -6.33
N MET A 249 -8.74 -3.55 -5.21
CA MET A 249 -7.41 -3.08 -4.78
C MET A 249 -6.50 -4.25 -4.38
N VAL A 250 -7.04 -5.25 -3.68
CA VAL A 250 -6.29 -6.46 -3.30
C VAL A 250 -5.87 -7.25 -4.55
N LEU A 251 -6.80 -7.41 -5.52
CA LEU A 251 -6.50 -8.04 -6.81
C LEU A 251 -5.44 -7.25 -7.59
N GLY A 252 -5.52 -5.92 -7.59
CA GLY A 252 -4.51 -5.05 -8.22
C GLY A 252 -3.12 -5.25 -7.62
N ALA A 253 -3.02 -5.34 -6.29
CA ALA A 253 -1.76 -5.64 -5.59
C ALA A 253 -1.20 -7.01 -5.97
N PHE A 254 -2.07 -8.02 -6.05
CA PHE A 254 -1.68 -9.36 -6.47
C PHE A 254 -1.15 -9.38 -7.90
N VAL A 255 -1.87 -8.78 -8.85
CA VAL A 255 -1.46 -8.71 -10.26
C VAL A 255 -0.13 -7.98 -10.40
N PHE A 256 0.05 -6.84 -9.73
CA PHE A 256 1.32 -6.11 -9.76
C PHE A 256 2.49 -6.98 -9.26
N ARG A 257 2.32 -7.63 -8.11
CA ARG A 257 3.34 -8.51 -7.53
C ARG A 257 3.63 -9.74 -8.37
N LEU A 258 2.62 -10.27 -9.03
CA LEU A 258 2.80 -11.38 -9.96
C LEU A 258 3.70 -10.98 -11.12
N VAL A 259 3.42 -9.86 -11.78
CA VAL A 259 4.27 -9.33 -12.89
C VAL A 259 5.68 -9.06 -12.40
N TYR A 260 5.83 -8.45 -11.21
CA TYR A 260 7.12 -8.17 -10.60
C TYR A 260 7.91 -9.45 -10.30
N THR A 261 7.26 -10.49 -9.74
CA THR A 261 7.92 -11.77 -9.41
C THR A 261 8.30 -12.55 -10.68
N VAL A 262 7.50 -12.45 -11.74
CA VAL A 262 7.85 -13.01 -13.06
C VAL A 262 9.07 -12.30 -13.63
N ALA A 263 9.15 -10.97 -13.55
CA ALA A 263 10.29 -10.20 -14.01
C ALA A 263 11.61 -10.58 -13.28
N LEU A 264 11.53 -10.80 -11.96
CA LEU A 264 12.67 -11.31 -11.17
C LEU A 264 13.24 -12.63 -11.68
N ARG A 265 12.41 -13.46 -12.29
CA ARG A 265 12.82 -14.79 -12.75
C ARG A 265 13.55 -14.79 -14.10
N PHE A 266 13.54 -13.67 -14.81
CA PHE A 266 14.35 -13.49 -16.01
C PHE A 266 15.81 -13.12 -15.69
N ASP A 267 16.32 -13.48 -14.50
CA ASP A 267 17.67 -13.18 -14.01
C ASP A 267 18.04 -11.69 -14.11
N MET A 268 17.05 -10.82 -13.97
CA MET A 268 17.28 -9.38 -13.96
C MET A 268 18.02 -8.96 -12.70
N PRO A 269 19.11 -8.19 -12.81
CA PRO A 269 19.81 -7.70 -11.64
C PRO A 269 18.91 -6.82 -10.78
N ALA A 270 19.12 -6.87 -9.45
CA ALA A 270 18.24 -6.24 -8.46
C ALA A 270 18.03 -4.72 -8.68
N PHE A 271 19.02 -4.02 -9.25
CA PHE A 271 18.87 -2.59 -9.55
C PHE A 271 17.88 -2.30 -10.68
N MET A 272 17.65 -3.24 -11.61
CA MET A 272 16.68 -3.07 -12.69
C MET A 272 15.21 -3.24 -12.23
N LEU A 273 14.96 -3.77 -11.04
CA LEU A 273 13.60 -3.96 -10.52
C LEU A 273 12.83 -2.65 -10.36
N LYS A 274 13.51 -1.55 -10.00
CA LYS A 274 12.90 -0.22 -9.95
C LYS A 274 12.49 0.27 -11.34
N PHE A 275 13.26 -0.04 -12.36
CA PHE A 275 12.93 0.26 -13.76
C PHE A 275 11.71 -0.54 -14.23
N VAL A 276 11.67 -1.84 -13.94
CA VAL A 276 10.53 -2.71 -14.27
C VAL A 276 9.25 -2.21 -13.59
N SER A 277 9.30 -1.85 -12.30
CA SER A 277 8.14 -1.29 -11.61
C SER A 277 7.66 0.00 -12.26
N SER A 278 8.57 0.89 -12.68
CA SER A 278 8.21 2.13 -13.40
C SER A 278 7.52 1.84 -14.75
N VAL A 279 8.01 0.86 -15.49
CA VAL A 279 7.37 0.45 -16.77
C VAL A 279 5.96 -0.11 -16.52
N ILE A 280 5.78 -0.92 -15.49
CA ILE A 280 4.44 -1.44 -15.10
C ILE A 280 3.50 -0.29 -14.74
N VAL A 281 3.98 0.71 -14.00
CA VAL A 281 3.19 1.92 -13.65
C VAL A 281 2.77 2.68 -14.90
N ILE A 282 3.69 2.92 -15.83
CA ILE A 282 3.40 3.61 -17.09
C ILE A 282 2.36 2.83 -17.88
N ALA A 283 2.50 1.51 -17.98
CA ALA A 283 1.53 0.65 -18.65
C ALA A 283 0.15 0.73 -17.96
N ALA A 284 0.11 0.67 -16.63
CA ALA A 284 -1.14 0.74 -15.85
C ALA A 284 -1.88 2.08 -16.06
N ILE A 285 -1.15 3.20 -16.13
CA ILE A 285 -1.73 4.53 -16.40
C ILE A 285 -2.16 4.65 -17.86
N SER A 286 -1.41 4.08 -18.79
CA SER A 286 -1.69 4.18 -20.22
C SER A 286 -2.94 3.43 -20.65
N ILE A 287 -3.26 2.29 -20.02
CA ILE A 287 -4.43 1.46 -20.38
C ILE A 287 -5.77 2.23 -20.31
N PRO A 288 -6.15 2.89 -19.19
CA PRO A 288 -7.40 3.66 -19.14
C PRO A 288 -7.39 4.88 -20.08
N TYR A 289 -6.22 5.52 -20.25
CA TYR A 289 -6.10 6.64 -21.18
C TYR A 289 -6.29 6.21 -22.64
N LEU A 290 -5.70 5.10 -23.05
CA LEU A 290 -5.88 4.53 -24.38
C LEU A 290 -7.31 4.10 -24.63
N LYS A 291 -7.98 3.45 -23.67
CA LYS A 291 -9.39 3.06 -23.78
C LYS A 291 -10.34 4.26 -24.01
N THR A 292 -10.04 5.41 -23.44
CA THR A 292 -10.84 6.63 -23.61
C THR A 292 -10.56 7.37 -24.91
N LYS A 293 -9.31 7.40 -25.37
CA LYS A 293 -8.93 8.14 -26.59
C LYS A 293 -8.94 7.32 -27.87
N PHE A 294 -8.76 6.00 -27.78
CA PHE A 294 -8.71 5.12 -28.96
C PHE A 294 -9.96 5.23 -29.86
N PRO A 295 -11.20 5.23 -29.33
CA PRO A 295 -12.39 5.40 -30.19
C PRO A 295 -12.45 6.79 -30.84
N LEU A 296 -11.92 7.84 -30.21
CA LEU A 296 -11.84 9.18 -30.78
C LEU A 296 -10.78 9.26 -31.89
N PHE A 297 -9.65 8.58 -31.68
CA PHE A 297 -8.58 8.50 -32.69
C PHE A 297 -9.02 7.70 -33.92
N LYS A 298 -9.71 6.57 -33.70
CA LYS A 298 -10.29 5.76 -34.77
C LYS A 298 -11.30 6.57 -35.61
N ARG A 299 -12.20 7.30 -34.96
CA ARG A 299 -13.16 8.21 -35.66
C ARG A 299 -12.47 9.35 -36.41
N ARG A 300 -11.35 9.86 -35.94
CA ARG A 300 -10.56 10.87 -36.66
C ARG A 300 -9.84 10.28 -37.89
N LEU A 301 -9.30 9.07 -37.75
CA LEU A 301 -8.70 8.35 -38.88
C LEU A 301 -9.75 8.03 -39.97
N GLU A 302 -10.91 7.49 -39.59
CA GLU A 302 -11.99 7.18 -40.49
C GLU A 302 -12.50 8.45 -41.27
N LYS A 303 -12.60 9.59 -40.55
CA LYS A 303 -12.92 10.88 -41.20
C LYS A 303 -11.81 11.39 -42.12
N ARG A 304 -10.56 11.08 -41.85
CA ARG A 304 -9.43 11.54 -42.65
C ARG A 304 -9.20 10.66 -43.88
N PHE A 305 -9.49 9.38 -43.78
CA PHE A 305 -9.41 8.44 -44.91
C PHE A 305 -10.69 8.45 -45.76
N GLY A 306 -11.89 8.59 -45.15
CA GLY A 306 -13.15 8.68 -45.89
C GLY A 306 -13.33 10.00 -46.71
N ARG A 307 -12.53 11.03 -46.46
CA ARG A 307 -12.45 12.25 -47.29
C ARG A 307 -11.49 12.11 -48.48
N ARG A 308 -10.76 11.01 -48.63
CA ARG A 308 -9.88 10.76 -49.77
C ARG A 308 -10.53 9.87 -50.85
N THR A 309 -11.74 9.37 -50.60
CA THR A 309 -12.46 8.48 -51.52
C THR A 309 -13.80 9.09 -51.99
N ALA A 310 -14.06 10.37 -51.73
CA ALA A 310 -15.09 11.21 -52.34
C ALA A 310 -14.41 12.41 -53.04
#